data_cb70305dd438d60e27fb55bfd93ef593
#
_entry.id   cb70305dd438d60e27fb55bfd93ef593
#
_cell.length_a   1.000
_cell.length_b   1.000
_cell.length_c   1.000
_cell.angle_alpha   90.00
_cell.angle_beta   90.00
_cell.angle_gamma   90.00
#
_symmetry.space_group_name_H-M   'P 1'
#
loop_
_entity.id
_entity.type
_entity.pdbx_description
1 polymer ?
#
loop_
_entity_poly.entity_id
_entity_poly.type
_entity_poly.pdbx_seq_one_letter_code
_entity_poly.pdbx_strand_id
1 'polypeptide(L)'
;MRLSRFHLHTSKESPADAEIVSHQLMLRAGLIRRLGSGLYTWTPLGLRVLRRVETVVREEMDRAGALELLMPSIQPRELWEETGRWQKFGGQLLKIKDRKQADYVYGPDPEERRVGKEC
;
A
#
# COMPACT_ATOMS: atom_id res chain seq x y z
N MET A 1 19.96 6.27 18.45
CA MET A 1 18.57 5.99 18.87
C MET A 1 18.63 5.34 20.25
N ARG A 2 17.89 5.85 21.23
CA ARG A 2 17.81 5.22 22.57
C ARG A 2 16.56 4.34 22.63
N LEU A 3 16.72 3.06 22.95
CA LEU A 3 15.62 2.10 23.09
C LEU A 3 14.56 2.56 24.11
N SER A 4 14.97 3.27 25.15
CA SER A 4 14.05 3.83 26.15
C SER A 4 13.08 4.89 25.63
N ARG A 5 13.34 5.44 24.44
CA ARG A 5 12.51 6.46 23.77
C ARG A 5 11.95 5.99 22.44
N PHE A 6 12.11 4.72 22.13
CA PHE A 6 11.67 4.16 20.86
C PHE A 6 10.73 2.99 21.10
N HIS A 7 9.56 3.05 20.49
CA HIS A 7 8.59 1.96 20.57
C HIS A 7 9.09 0.76 19.79
N LEU A 8 9.52 -0.26 20.50
CA LEU A 8 9.96 -1.55 19.96
C LEU A 8 9.27 -2.66 20.73
N HIS A 9 8.53 -3.51 20.04
CA HIS A 9 7.88 -4.67 20.60
C HIS A 9 8.16 -5.88 19.72
N THR A 10 8.90 -6.84 20.25
CA THR A 10 9.23 -8.10 19.57
C THR A 10 8.44 -9.25 20.16
N SER A 11 8.20 -10.28 19.36
CA SER A 11 7.54 -11.52 19.78
C SER A 11 8.39 -12.72 19.44
N LYS A 12 8.35 -13.74 20.30
CA LYS A 12 9.01 -15.04 20.01
C LYS A 12 8.16 -15.92 19.10
N GLU A 13 6.85 -15.76 19.17
CA GLU A 13 5.90 -16.57 18.42
C GLU A 13 5.42 -15.86 17.17
N SER A 14 5.16 -16.64 16.13
CA SER A 14 4.49 -16.18 14.92
C SER A 14 3.01 -16.51 15.01
N PRO A 15 2.11 -15.63 14.57
CA PRO A 15 0.69 -15.97 14.41
C PRO A 15 0.53 -17.18 13.49
N ALA A 16 -0.44 -18.05 13.79
CA ALA A 16 -0.68 -19.28 13.05
C ALA A 16 -1.07 -19.06 11.58
N ASP A 17 -1.56 -17.87 11.26
CA ASP A 17 -1.97 -17.46 9.91
C ASP A 17 -0.84 -16.82 9.07
N ALA A 18 0.36 -16.69 9.63
CA ALA A 18 1.53 -16.20 8.91
C ALA A 18 2.28 -17.38 8.28
N GLU A 19 1.99 -17.65 7.00
CA GLU A 19 2.60 -18.78 6.26
C GLU A 19 3.98 -18.42 5.68
N ILE A 20 4.13 -17.18 5.19
CA ILE A 20 5.34 -16.72 4.51
C ILE A 20 6.39 -16.30 5.54
N VAL A 21 7.63 -16.76 5.37
CA VAL A 21 8.75 -16.50 6.29
C VAL A 21 8.99 -15.00 6.50
N SER A 22 8.97 -14.19 5.44
CA SER A 22 9.13 -12.75 5.55
C SER A 22 8.03 -12.10 6.41
N HIS A 23 6.79 -12.53 6.25
CA HIS A 23 5.66 -12.07 7.06
C HIS A 23 5.84 -12.44 8.53
N GLN A 24 6.23 -13.68 8.81
CA GLN A 24 6.52 -14.14 10.17
C GLN A 24 7.62 -13.30 10.83
N LEU A 25 8.70 -13.03 10.11
CA LEU A 25 9.81 -12.23 10.62
C LEU A 25 9.42 -10.78 10.86
N MET A 26 8.62 -10.18 9.98
CA MET A 26 8.12 -8.80 10.17
C MET A 26 7.25 -8.68 11.41
N LEU A 27 6.36 -9.63 11.66
CA LEU A 27 5.52 -9.66 12.87
C LEU A 27 6.36 -9.89 14.14
N ARG A 28 7.29 -10.84 14.12
CA ARG A 28 8.17 -11.14 15.26
C ARG A 28 9.12 -10.00 15.58
N ALA A 29 9.69 -9.35 14.57
CA ALA A 29 10.56 -8.20 14.75
C ALA A 29 9.80 -6.93 15.17
N GLY A 30 8.47 -6.97 15.19
CA GLY A 30 7.65 -5.83 15.55
C GLY A 30 7.67 -4.70 14.53
N LEU A 31 7.84 -5.01 13.24
CA LEU A 31 7.81 -4.05 12.14
C LEU A 31 6.38 -3.67 11.76
N ILE A 32 5.45 -4.63 11.89
CA ILE A 32 4.03 -4.47 11.59
C ILE A 32 3.17 -5.05 12.70
N ARG A 33 1.95 -4.54 12.83
CA ARG A 33 0.89 -5.06 13.69
C ARG A 33 -0.37 -5.29 12.87
N ARG A 34 -0.97 -6.46 13.03
CA ARG A 34 -2.23 -6.80 12.37
C ARG A 34 -3.38 -6.00 12.96
N LEU A 35 -4.16 -5.37 12.11
CA LEU A 35 -5.43 -4.72 12.45
C LEU A 35 -6.62 -5.60 12.05
N GLY A 36 -6.52 -6.21 10.89
CA GLY A 36 -7.53 -7.10 10.32
C GLY A 36 -6.92 -7.98 9.22
N SER A 37 -7.73 -8.76 8.52
CA SER A 37 -7.26 -9.57 7.41
C SER A 37 -6.73 -8.67 6.29
N GLY A 38 -5.44 -8.81 5.94
CA GLY A 38 -4.78 -7.97 4.94
C GLY A 38 -4.50 -6.53 5.38
N LEU A 39 -4.88 -6.13 6.60
CA LEU A 39 -4.70 -4.78 7.10
C LEU A 39 -3.66 -4.76 8.22
N TYR A 40 -2.62 -3.97 8.04
CA TYR A 40 -1.50 -3.86 8.98
C TYR A 40 -1.16 -2.41 9.29
N THR A 41 -0.82 -2.17 10.56
CA THR A 41 -0.22 -0.92 11.00
C THR A 41 1.30 -1.07 10.98
N TRP A 42 1.99 -0.16 10.33
CA TRP A 42 3.44 -0.08 10.38
C TRP A 42 3.88 0.58 11.69
N THR A 43 4.73 -0.10 12.43
CA THR A 43 5.34 0.45 13.64
C THR A 43 6.40 1.51 13.29
N PRO A 44 6.90 2.30 14.26
CA PRO A 44 7.98 3.26 13.97
C PRO A 44 9.22 2.62 13.32
N LEU A 45 9.60 1.41 13.75
CA LEU A 45 10.72 0.69 13.13
C LEU A 45 10.36 0.19 11.73
N GLY A 46 9.17 -0.40 11.58
CA GLY A 46 8.67 -0.87 10.30
C GLY A 46 8.57 0.24 9.27
N LEU A 47 8.08 1.41 9.67
CA LEU A 47 7.98 2.57 8.79
C LEU A 47 9.35 3.06 8.31
N ARG A 48 10.39 3.00 9.15
CA ARG A 48 11.77 3.31 8.73
C ARG A 48 12.28 2.35 7.67
N VAL A 49 12.00 1.05 7.84
CA VAL A 49 12.38 0.02 6.86
C VAL A 49 11.64 0.26 5.55
N LEU A 50 10.32 0.48 5.61
CA LEU A 50 9.49 0.76 4.43
C LEU A 50 10.04 1.97 3.65
N ARG A 51 10.27 3.09 4.33
CA ARG A 51 10.83 4.30 3.69
C ARG A 51 12.21 4.08 3.09
N ARG A 52 13.02 3.20 3.67
CA ARG A 52 14.31 2.84 3.07
C ARG A 52 14.13 2.06 1.78
N VAL A 53 13.20 1.12 1.75
CA VAL A 53 12.85 0.38 0.52
C VAL A 53 12.29 1.33 -0.54
N GLU A 54 11.37 2.21 -0.17
CA GLU A 54 10.83 3.24 -1.07
C GLU A 54 11.94 4.12 -1.67
N THR A 55 12.91 4.53 -0.85
CA THR A 55 14.07 5.32 -1.32
C THR A 55 14.87 4.57 -2.37
N VAL A 56 15.19 3.30 -2.13
CA VAL A 56 15.94 2.48 -3.09
C VAL A 56 15.17 2.32 -4.40
N VAL A 57 13.88 2.01 -4.33
CA VAL A 57 13.03 1.89 -5.53
C VAL A 57 12.98 3.21 -6.29
N ARG A 58 12.78 4.33 -5.59
CA ARG A 58 12.73 5.67 -6.20
C ARG A 58 14.04 6.01 -6.91
N GLU A 59 15.18 5.79 -6.27
CA GLU A 59 16.50 6.03 -6.86
C GLU A 59 16.72 5.22 -8.14
N GLU A 60 16.33 3.95 -8.15
CA GLU A 60 16.45 3.09 -9.34
C GLU A 60 15.50 3.53 -10.47
N MET A 61 14.27 3.92 -10.13
CA MET A 61 13.30 4.41 -11.10
C MET A 61 13.72 5.76 -11.71
N ASP A 62 14.23 6.68 -10.87
CA ASP A 62 14.77 7.96 -11.34
C ASP A 62 15.97 7.74 -12.28
N ARG A 63 16.85 6.82 -11.93
CA ARG A 63 18.00 6.44 -12.78
C ARG A 63 17.56 5.87 -14.13
N ALA A 64 16.46 5.14 -14.15
CA ALA A 64 15.84 4.65 -15.38
C ALA A 64 15.11 5.74 -16.18
N GLY A 65 15.00 6.96 -15.63
CA GLY A 65 14.33 8.10 -16.26
C GLY A 65 12.82 8.11 -16.13
N ALA A 66 12.28 7.38 -15.18
CA ALA A 66 10.86 7.46 -14.83
C ALA A 66 10.54 8.76 -14.09
N LEU A 67 9.34 9.28 -14.30
CA LEU A 67 8.83 10.44 -13.58
C LEU A 67 7.86 10.00 -12.48
N GLU A 68 8.06 10.49 -11.26
CA GLU A 68 7.17 10.20 -10.13
C GLU A 68 6.00 11.18 -10.12
N LEU A 69 4.78 10.66 -9.93
CA LEU A 69 3.59 11.47 -9.67
C LEU A 69 2.75 10.82 -8.57
N LEU A 70 1.92 11.60 -7.94
CA LEU A 70 1.00 11.14 -6.90
C LEU A 70 -0.44 11.28 -7.42
N MET A 71 -1.09 10.16 -7.63
CA MET A 71 -2.48 10.10 -8.06
C MET A 71 -3.43 9.95 -6.86
N PRO A 72 -4.69 10.45 -6.96
CA PRO A 72 -5.69 10.20 -5.93
C PRO A 72 -6.02 8.71 -5.82
N SER A 73 -6.15 8.21 -4.59
CA SER A 73 -6.59 6.83 -4.33
C SER A 73 -8.06 6.62 -4.69
N ILE A 74 -8.88 7.67 -4.58
CA ILE A 74 -10.29 7.64 -4.95
C ILE A 74 -10.44 8.27 -6.33
N GLN A 75 -11.08 7.54 -7.24
CA GLN A 75 -11.19 7.89 -8.64
C GLN A 75 -12.67 7.98 -9.05
N PRO A 76 -13.03 8.92 -9.93
CA PRO A 76 -14.40 9.03 -10.41
C PRO A 76 -14.77 7.82 -11.30
N ARG A 77 -16.05 7.47 -11.28
CA ARG A 77 -16.62 6.35 -12.05
C ARG A 77 -16.37 6.45 -13.55
N GLU A 78 -16.40 7.66 -14.10
CA GLU A 78 -16.28 7.92 -15.55
C GLU A 78 -15.00 7.36 -16.15
N LEU A 79 -13.87 7.45 -15.42
CA LEU A 79 -12.59 6.89 -15.88
C LEU A 79 -12.64 5.37 -16.07
N TRP A 80 -13.44 4.70 -15.26
CA TRP A 80 -13.60 3.25 -15.29
C TRP A 80 -14.63 2.80 -16.33
N GLU A 81 -15.61 3.64 -16.62
CA GLU A 81 -16.61 3.40 -17.64
C GLU A 81 -16.04 3.52 -19.04
N GLU A 82 -15.18 4.53 -19.31
CA GLU A 82 -14.51 4.69 -20.62
C GLU A 82 -13.81 3.44 -21.10
N THR A 83 -13.20 2.69 -20.16
CA THR A 83 -12.47 1.45 -20.47
C THR A 83 -13.32 0.19 -20.30
N GLY A 84 -14.62 0.31 -19.97
CA GLY A 84 -15.51 -0.80 -19.67
C GLY A 84 -15.18 -1.58 -18.39
N ARG A 85 -14.20 -1.11 -17.62
CA ARG A 85 -13.72 -1.78 -16.41
C ARG A 85 -14.72 -1.71 -15.26
N TRP A 86 -15.56 -0.70 -15.22
CA TRP A 86 -16.58 -0.55 -14.18
C TRP A 86 -17.49 -1.78 -14.07
N GLN A 87 -17.91 -2.33 -15.21
CA GLN A 87 -18.74 -3.54 -15.27
C GLN A 87 -17.90 -4.81 -15.18
N LYS A 88 -16.75 -4.84 -15.86
CA LYS A 88 -15.88 -6.02 -15.95
C LYS A 88 -15.35 -6.45 -14.58
N PHE A 89 -14.94 -5.51 -13.73
CA PHE A 89 -14.46 -5.80 -12.38
C PHE A 89 -15.59 -6.03 -11.37
N GLY A 90 -16.80 -5.58 -11.65
CA GLY A 90 -18.00 -5.86 -10.86
C GLY A 90 -17.81 -5.68 -9.35
N GLY A 91 -17.96 -6.75 -8.60
CA GLY A 91 -17.82 -6.77 -7.13
C GLY A 91 -16.38 -6.72 -6.61
N GLN A 92 -15.38 -6.80 -7.47
CA GLN A 92 -13.96 -6.68 -7.05
C GLN A 92 -13.55 -5.22 -6.82
N LEU A 93 -14.30 -4.27 -7.37
CA LEU A 93 -14.07 -2.85 -7.11
C LEU A 93 -14.71 -2.40 -5.80
N LEU A 94 -13.95 -1.73 -4.96
CA LEU A 94 -14.51 -1.04 -3.80
C LEU A 94 -15.19 0.25 -4.26
N LYS A 95 -16.48 0.16 -4.51
CA LYS A 95 -17.33 1.27 -4.97
C LYS A 95 -17.80 2.08 -3.79
N ILE A 96 -17.68 3.40 -3.88
CA ILE A 96 -18.01 4.35 -2.82
C ILE A 96 -19.03 5.35 -3.38
N LYS A 97 -20.03 5.71 -2.58
CA LYS A 97 -20.94 6.81 -2.87
C LYS A 97 -20.67 7.97 -1.92
N ASP A 98 -20.64 9.17 -2.45
CA ASP A 98 -20.58 10.38 -1.63
C ASP A 98 -21.97 10.80 -1.12
N ARG A 99 -22.01 11.88 -0.34
CA ARG A 99 -23.29 12.43 0.16
C ARG A 99 -24.22 12.93 -0.94
N LYS A 100 -23.67 13.25 -2.11
CA LYS A 100 -24.42 13.71 -3.30
C LYS A 100 -24.80 12.56 -4.22
N GLN A 101 -24.59 11.31 -3.79
CA GLN A 101 -24.86 10.08 -4.56
C GLN A 101 -23.98 9.94 -5.83
N ALA A 102 -22.87 10.65 -5.90
CA ALA A 102 -21.87 10.44 -6.94
C ALA A 102 -21.06 9.16 -6.67
N ASP A 103 -20.83 8.40 -7.74
CA ASP A 103 -20.11 7.14 -7.66
C ASP A 103 -18.60 7.36 -7.83
N TYR A 104 -17.85 6.79 -6.89
CA TYR A 104 -16.40 6.73 -6.92
C TYR A 104 -15.93 5.30 -6.72
N VAL A 105 -14.68 5.06 -7.01
CA VAL A 105 -14.02 3.78 -6.76
C VAL A 105 -12.71 4.01 -6.03
N TYR A 106 -12.41 3.16 -5.06
CA TYR A 106 -11.06 3.04 -4.53
C TYR A 106 -10.24 2.23 -5.54
N GLY A 107 -9.25 2.87 -6.17
CA GLY A 107 -8.41 2.23 -7.17
C GLY A 107 -7.72 1.00 -6.59
N PRO A 108 -7.70 -0.14 -7.29
CA PRO A 108 -7.02 -1.34 -6.83
C PRO A 108 -5.51 -1.17 -6.72
N ASP A 109 -4.96 -0.16 -7.41
CA ASP A 109 -3.55 0.20 -7.36
C ASP A 109 -3.37 1.73 -7.34
N PRO A 110 -3.82 2.38 -6.26
CA PRO A 110 -3.77 3.85 -6.18
C PRO A 110 -2.36 4.41 -6.04
N GLU A 111 -1.39 3.53 -5.80
CA GLU A 111 -0.01 3.91 -5.51
C GLU A 111 0.92 3.75 -6.71
N GLU A 112 0.44 3.30 -7.87
CA GLU A 112 1.24 3.29 -9.08
C GLU A 112 1.56 4.72 -9.52
N ARG A 113 2.73 5.15 -9.09
CA ARG A 113 3.30 6.47 -9.31
C ARG A 113 4.29 6.45 -10.45
N ARG A 114 3.92 5.82 -11.57
CA ARG A 114 4.86 5.66 -12.68
C ARG A 114 4.25 6.13 -13.97
N VAL A 115 4.84 7.15 -14.50
CA VAL A 115 4.73 7.40 -15.95
C VAL A 115 6.00 6.84 -16.56
N GLY A 116 5.87 5.72 -17.25
CA GLY A 116 6.94 5.20 -18.08
C GLY A 116 7.27 6.18 -19.20
N LYS A 117 8.47 6.07 -19.77
CA LYS A 117 8.92 6.84 -20.94
C LYS A 117 8.08 6.61 -22.21
N GLU A 118 7.10 5.75 -22.15
CA GLU A 118 6.24 5.38 -23.28
C GLU A 118 4.89 6.08 -23.12
N CYS A 119 4.87 7.34 -23.44
CA CYS A 119 3.70 8.10 -23.85
C CYS A 119 3.88 8.57 -25.27
#